data_211a907ed0a177a3174439fc33194485
#
_entry.id   211a907ed0a177a3174439fc33194485
#
_cell.length_a   1.000
_cell.length_b   1.000
_cell.length_c   1.000
_cell.angle_alpha   90.00
_cell.angle_beta   90.00
_cell.angle_gamma   90.00
#
_symmetry.space_group_name_H-M   'P 1'
#
loop_
_entity.id
_entity.type
_entity.pdbx_description
1 polymer ?
#
loop_
_entity_poly.entity_id
_entity_poly.type
_entity_poly.pdbx_seq_one_letter_code
_entity_poly.pdbx_strand_id
1 'polypeptide(L)'
;MTLRYSTDIVIFGGGVAGLWLLNRLNNEGYRTILFEQNGLGCGQTLASQGIIHGGLKYALNGALNSASNIIATMPNRWRECLAGNDSVDLRGCHLLSNEYYMWSQSGVRSRLKTFLGSKSLRGRVER
;
A
#
# COMPACT_ATOMS: atom_id res chain seq x y z
N MET A 1 -3.78 37.23 19.62
CA MET A 1 -2.72 37.15 18.60
C MET A 1 -3.19 36.16 17.54
N THR A 2 -3.39 36.57 16.29
CA THR A 2 -3.86 35.71 15.21
C THR A 2 -2.63 35.21 14.43
N LEU A 3 -2.36 33.91 14.49
CA LEU A 3 -1.31 33.30 13.68
C LEU A 3 -1.85 33.05 12.27
N ARG A 4 -1.11 33.51 11.28
CA ARG A 4 -1.41 33.29 9.86
C ARG A 4 -0.34 32.41 9.24
N TYR A 5 -0.75 31.33 8.62
CA TYR A 5 0.12 30.43 7.86
C TYR A 5 -0.23 30.53 6.38
N SER A 6 0.80 30.49 5.53
CA SER A 6 0.63 30.38 4.08
C SER A 6 1.04 28.98 3.64
N THR A 7 0.17 28.31 2.93
CA THR A 7 0.38 26.95 2.41
C THR A 7 -0.12 26.87 0.98
N ASP A 8 0.44 25.97 0.20
CA ASP A 8 0.02 25.72 -1.18
C ASP A 8 -1.11 24.67 -1.22
N ILE A 9 -1.04 23.67 -0.33
CA ILE A 9 -2.01 22.57 -0.28
C ILE A 9 -2.37 22.23 1.16
N VAL A 10 -3.65 21.97 1.38
CA VAL A 10 -4.19 21.49 2.65
C VAL A 10 -4.72 20.07 2.45
N ILE A 11 -4.31 19.13 3.31
CA ILE A 11 -4.72 17.73 3.30
C ILE A 11 -5.57 17.48 4.54
N PHE A 12 -6.73 16.87 4.37
CA PHE A 12 -7.57 16.41 5.46
C PHE A 12 -7.53 14.88 5.56
N GLY A 13 -7.14 14.39 6.75
CA GLY A 13 -7.03 12.98 7.07
C GLY A 13 -5.58 12.48 7.10
N GLY A 14 -5.16 12.01 8.27
CA GLY A 14 -3.82 11.50 8.57
C GLY A 14 -3.68 9.97 8.44
N GLY A 15 -4.50 9.32 7.62
CA GLY A 15 -4.32 7.92 7.25
C GLY A 15 -3.18 7.73 6.24
N VAL A 16 -2.94 6.48 5.81
CA VAL A 16 -1.84 6.16 4.87
C VAL A 16 -1.88 7.00 3.59
N ALA A 17 -3.06 7.27 3.04
CA ALA A 17 -3.19 8.07 1.83
C ALA A 17 -2.78 9.53 2.04
N GLY A 18 -3.25 10.16 3.12
CA GLY A 18 -2.90 11.54 3.45
C GLY A 18 -1.42 11.71 3.81
N LEU A 19 -0.87 10.77 4.58
CA LEU A 19 0.55 10.78 4.93
C LEU A 19 1.45 10.53 3.71
N TRP A 20 1.05 9.64 2.81
CA TRP A 20 1.76 9.42 1.55
C TRP A 20 1.77 10.67 0.67
N LEU A 21 0.59 11.29 0.51
CA LEU A 21 0.45 12.51 -0.27
C LEU A 21 1.26 13.67 0.32
N LEU A 22 1.23 13.84 1.65
CA LEU A 22 2.01 14.84 2.37
C LEU A 22 3.51 14.70 2.06
N ASN A 23 4.05 13.49 2.21
CA ASN A 23 5.47 13.23 1.94
C ASN A 23 5.82 13.52 0.48
N ARG A 24 5.02 13.02 -0.44
CA ARG A 24 5.25 13.22 -1.86
C ARG A 24 5.25 14.71 -2.24
N LEU A 25 4.25 15.45 -1.83
CA LEU A 25 4.14 16.87 -2.15
C LEU A 25 5.26 17.71 -1.53
N ASN A 26 5.67 17.39 -0.30
CA ASN A 26 6.82 18.04 0.32
C ASN A 26 8.12 17.76 -0.44
N ASN A 27 8.32 16.53 -0.93
CA ASN A 27 9.47 16.18 -1.75
C ASN A 27 9.47 16.89 -3.11
N GLU A 28 8.29 17.23 -3.63
CA GLU A 28 8.11 18.04 -4.84
C GLU A 28 8.21 19.55 -4.59
N GLY A 29 8.43 19.98 -3.33
CA GLY A 29 8.67 21.39 -2.96
C GLY A 29 7.42 22.19 -2.61
N TYR A 30 6.24 21.56 -2.51
CA TYR A 30 5.02 22.23 -2.06
C TYR A 30 5.01 22.41 -0.55
N ARG A 31 4.53 23.58 -0.09
CA ARG A 31 4.25 23.80 1.33
C ARG A 31 2.91 23.17 1.65
N THR A 32 2.91 22.08 2.39
CA THR A 32 1.71 21.30 2.71
C THR A 32 1.39 21.35 4.19
N ILE A 33 0.10 21.40 4.52
CA ILE A 33 -0.41 21.23 5.89
C ILE A 33 -1.39 20.06 5.89
N LEU A 34 -1.24 19.17 6.86
CA LEU A 34 -2.16 18.05 7.07
C LEU A 34 -2.92 18.25 8.39
N PHE A 35 -4.23 18.12 8.33
CA PHE A 35 -5.13 18.12 9.48
C PHE A 35 -5.68 16.73 9.72
N GLU A 36 -5.54 16.25 10.95
CA GLU A 36 -6.10 14.99 11.45
C GLU A 36 -6.77 15.24 12.80
N GLN A 37 -7.99 14.72 12.97
CA GLN A 37 -8.79 14.98 14.17
C GLN A 37 -8.46 14.04 15.35
N ASN A 38 -7.94 12.85 15.09
CA ASN A 38 -7.69 11.82 16.12
C ASN A 38 -6.19 11.59 16.32
N GLY A 39 -5.55 10.97 15.35
CA GLY A 39 -4.13 10.65 15.40
C GLY A 39 -3.63 10.13 14.06
N LEU A 40 -2.36 10.39 13.77
CA LEU A 40 -1.75 9.96 12.52
C LEU A 40 -1.72 8.42 12.44
N GLY A 41 -2.08 7.89 11.29
CA GLY A 41 -2.11 6.44 11.03
C GLY A 41 -3.27 5.70 11.69
N CYS A 42 -4.17 6.39 12.39
CA CYS A 42 -5.32 5.78 13.07
C CYS A 42 -6.42 5.30 12.10
N GLY A 43 -7.49 4.74 12.65
CA GLY A 43 -8.67 4.30 11.92
C GLY A 43 -8.37 3.15 10.95
N GLN A 44 -8.78 3.29 9.70
CA GLN A 44 -8.66 2.24 8.69
C GLN A 44 -7.21 1.84 8.41
N THR A 45 -6.26 2.75 8.53
CA THR A 45 -4.84 2.46 8.34
C THR A 45 -4.34 1.45 9.38
N LEU A 46 -4.63 1.70 10.66
CA LEU A 46 -4.24 0.80 11.75
C LEU A 46 -5.06 -0.50 11.74
N ALA A 47 -6.35 -0.44 11.35
CA ALA A 47 -7.22 -1.59 11.25
C ALA A 47 -6.95 -2.46 10.01
N SER A 48 -6.09 -2.02 9.09
CA SER A 48 -5.68 -2.82 7.93
C SER A 48 -4.78 -3.99 8.36
N GLN A 49 -4.72 -5.02 7.53
CA GLN A 49 -3.81 -6.16 7.78
C GLN A 49 -2.34 -5.82 7.53
N GLY A 50 -2.02 -4.64 7.01
CA GLY A 50 -0.66 -4.23 6.67
C GLY A 50 0.02 -5.10 5.61
N ILE A 51 -0.76 -5.83 4.80
CA ILE A 51 -0.24 -6.73 3.77
C ILE A 51 -0.20 -6.02 2.43
N ILE A 52 1.00 -5.95 1.85
CA ILE A 52 1.20 -5.43 0.50
C ILE A 52 1.05 -6.57 -0.49
N HIS A 53 0.07 -6.47 -1.39
CA HIS A 53 -0.24 -7.52 -2.36
C HIS A 53 -0.52 -6.95 -3.76
N GLY A 54 -0.23 -7.75 -4.80
CA GLY A 54 -0.44 -7.38 -6.21
C GLY A 54 -1.89 -7.55 -6.72
N GLY A 55 -2.90 -7.51 -5.85
CA GLY A 55 -4.30 -7.52 -6.28
C GLY A 55 -4.84 -8.89 -6.69
N LEU A 56 -4.46 -9.96 -6.00
CA LEU A 56 -4.92 -11.34 -6.24
C LEU A 56 -6.45 -11.44 -6.45
N LYS A 57 -7.22 -10.79 -5.59
CA LYS A 57 -8.68 -10.82 -5.63
C LYS A 57 -9.25 -10.33 -6.97
N TYR A 58 -8.63 -9.31 -7.55
CA TYR A 58 -9.06 -8.75 -8.84
C TYR A 58 -8.67 -9.66 -10.01
N ALA A 59 -7.52 -10.33 -9.93
CA ALA A 59 -7.09 -11.30 -10.94
C ALA A 59 -8.00 -12.54 -10.99
N LEU A 60 -8.41 -13.04 -9.82
CA LEU A 60 -9.30 -14.20 -9.72
C LEU A 60 -10.73 -13.92 -10.17
N ASN A 61 -11.20 -12.69 -10.07
CA ASN A 61 -12.54 -12.29 -10.50
C ASN A 61 -12.60 -11.89 -11.99
N GLY A 62 -11.53 -12.08 -12.77
CA GLY A 62 -11.49 -11.76 -14.19
C GLY A 62 -11.49 -10.27 -14.52
N ALA A 63 -11.41 -9.40 -13.53
CA ALA A 63 -11.39 -7.95 -13.73
C ALA A 63 -9.98 -7.45 -14.12
N LEU A 64 -9.52 -7.83 -15.30
CA LEU A 64 -8.28 -7.31 -15.90
C LEU A 64 -8.60 -5.95 -16.54
N ASN A 65 -8.59 -4.90 -15.74
CA ASN A 65 -8.72 -3.52 -16.18
C ASN A 65 -7.46 -2.71 -15.82
N SER A 66 -7.41 -1.46 -16.25
CA SER A 66 -6.29 -0.55 -15.97
C SER A 66 -6.00 -0.43 -14.47
N ALA A 67 -7.03 -0.42 -13.62
CA ALA A 67 -6.89 -0.36 -12.17
C ALA A 67 -6.20 -1.62 -11.61
N SER A 68 -6.52 -2.82 -12.11
CA SER A 68 -5.88 -4.06 -11.67
C SER A 68 -4.40 -4.13 -12.05
N ASN A 69 -4.01 -3.51 -13.17
CA ASN A 69 -2.63 -3.41 -13.57
C ASN A 69 -1.82 -2.47 -12.66
N ILE A 70 -2.40 -1.34 -12.28
CA ILE A 70 -1.79 -0.42 -11.30
C ILE A 70 -1.58 -1.13 -9.96
N ILE A 71 -2.59 -1.85 -9.46
CA ILE A 71 -2.48 -2.60 -8.21
C ILE A 71 -1.39 -3.68 -8.28
N ALA A 72 -1.21 -4.32 -9.44
CA ALA A 72 -0.17 -5.33 -9.63
C ALA A 72 1.26 -4.76 -9.49
N THR A 73 1.47 -3.47 -9.73
CA THR A 73 2.78 -2.81 -9.59
C THR A 73 3.06 -2.33 -8.14
N MET A 74 2.05 -2.31 -7.26
CA MET A 74 2.20 -1.79 -5.90
C MET A 74 3.29 -2.50 -5.07
N PRO A 75 3.44 -3.84 -5.08
CA PRO A 75 4.51 -4.49 -4.32
C PRO A 75 5.90 -3.97 -4.67
N ASN A 76 6.17 -3.76 -5.95
CA ASN A 76 7.46 -3.21 -6.38
C ASN A 76 7.63 -1.77 -5.89
N ARG A 77 6.61 -0.94 -6.05
CA ARG A 77 6.63 0.44 -5.57
C ARG A 77 6.90 0.55 -4.06
N TRP A 78 6.28 -0.31 -3.25
CA TRP A 78 6.55 -0.35 -1.82
C TRP A 78 7.98 -0.77 -1.51
N ARG A 79 8.56 -1.73 -2.25
CA ARG A 79 9.98 -2.11 -2.09
C ARG A 79 10.91 -0.94 -2.40
N GLU A 80 10.66 -0.21 -3.47
CA GLU A 80 11.45 0.98 -3.83
C GLU A 80 11.33 2.08 -2.74
N CYS A 81 10.13 2.30 -2.19
CA CYS A 81 9.95 3.22 -1.07
C CYS A 81 10.72 2.76 0.19
N LEU A 82 10.70 1.47 0.52
CA LEU A 82 11.45 0.89 1.64
C LEU A 82 12.96 0.95 1.42
N ALA A 83 13.41 0.91 0.18
CA ALA A 83 14.81 1.12 -0.21
C ALA A 83 15.21 2.61 -0.27
N GLY A 84 14.24 3.53 -0.22
CA GLY A 84 14.46 4.97 -0.36
C GLY A 84 14.64 5.46 -1.79
N ASN A 85 14.17 4.69 -2.78
CA ASN A 85 14.37 4.95 -4.21
C ASN A 85 13.13 5.50 -4.91
N ASP A 86 11.99 5.66 -4.22
CA ASP A 86 10.75 6.20 -4.80
C ASP A 86 10.32 7.49 -4.07
N SER A 87 9.20 8.03 -4.47
CA SER A 87 8.62 9.32 -4.07
C SER A 87 8.36 9.48 -2.57
N VAL A 88 8.28 8.39 -1.82
CA VAL A 88 8.12 8.37 -0.36
C VAL A 88 9.22 7.52 0.27
N ASP A 89 9.97 8.11 1.21
CA ASP A 89 11.04 7.41 1.93
C ASP A 89 10.49 6.64 3.13
N LEU A 90 10.55 5.32 3.06
CA LEU A 90 10.10 4.41 4.12
C LEU A 90 11.26 3.60 4.73
N ARG A 91 12.52 4.02 4.56
CA ARG A 91 13.70 3.30 5.08
C ARG A 91 13.69 3.06 6.59
N GLY A 92 12.98 3.89 7.34
CA GLY A 92 12.82 3.72 8.79
C GLY A 92 11.73 2.74 9.20
N CYS A 93 10.95 2.20 8.25
CA CYS A 93 9.85 1.30 8.56
C CYS A 93 10.34 -0.12 8.79
N HIS A 94 9.85 -0.75 9.87
CA HIS A 94 10.17 -2.15 10.17
C HIS A 94 9.30 -3.10 9.35
N LEU A 95 9.92 -3.97 8.55
CA LEU A 95 9.23 -5.00 7.78
C LEU A 95 9.03 -6.23 8.67
N LEU A 96 7.77 -6.59 8.95
CA LEU A 96 7.42 -7.71 9.83
C LEU A 96 7.62 -9.07 9.16
N SER A 97 7.41 -9.16 7.84
CA SER A 97 7.61 -10.38 7.05
C SER A 97 7.94 -10.01 5.61
N ASN A 98 8.87 -10.75 5.01
CA ASN A 98 9.22 -10.64 3.59
C ASN A 98 8.34 -11.51 2.70
N GLU A 99 7.50 -12.35 3.28
CA GLU A 99 6.75 -13.38 2.56
C GLU A 99 5.26 -13.33 2.89
N TYR A 100 4.46 -13.65 1.89
CA TYR A 100 3.02 -13.82 2.00
C TYR A 100 2.67 -15.30 1.82
N TYR A 101 2.01 -15.88 2.81
CA TYR A 101 1.65 -17.29 2.81
C TYR A 101 0.19 -17.50 2.46
N MET A 102 -0.07 -18.47 1.58
CA MET A 102 -1.42 -18.94 1.28
C MET A 102 -1.67 -20.29 1.96
N TRP A 103 -2.78 -20.38 2.67
CA TRP A 103 -3.17 -21.57 3.38
C TRP A 103 -4.23 -22.35 2.59
N SER A 104 -4.14 -23.68 2.60
CA SER A 104 -5.22 -24.56 2.15
C SER A 104 -5.67 -25.46 3.28
N GLN A 105 -6.98 -25.65 3.42
CA GLN A 105 -7.50 -26.69 4.28
C GLN A 105 -7.15 -28.09 3.74
N SER A 106 -7.10 -29.10 4.61
CA SER A 106 -6.87 -30.49 4.23
C SER A 106 -7.97 -30.98 3.29
N GLY A 107 -7.67 -31.15 2.01
CA GLY A 107 -8.57 -31.65 0.99
C GLY A 107 -8.00 -31.46 -0.42
N VAL A 108 -8.18 -32.44 -1.30
CA VAL A 108 -7.61 -32.42 -2.67
C VAL A 108 -8.14 -31.22 -3.47
N ARG A 109 -9.43 -30.92 -3.36
CA ARG A 109 -10.05 -29.76 -4.04
C ARG A 109 -9.50 -28.42 -3.54
N SER A 110 -9.25 -28.30 -2.25
CA SER A 110 -8.69 -27.08 -1.65
C SER A 110 -7.23 -26.90 -2.08
N ARG A 111 -6.42 -27.95 -2.07
CA ARG A 111 -5.03 -27.94 -2.54
C ARG A 111 -4.93 -27.56 -4.01
N LEU A 112 -5.81 -28.10 -4.86
CA LEU A 112 -5.83 -27.75 -6.29
C LEU A 112 -6.19 -26.28 -6.52
N LYS A 113 -7.19 -25.74 -5.80
CA LYS A 113 -7.55 -24.33 -5.87
C LYS A 113 -6.40 -23.42 -5.43
N THR A 114 -5.72 -23.77 -4.34
CA THR A 114 -4.56 -23.01 -3.84
C THR A 114 -3.39 -23.09 -4.81
N PHE A 115 -3.15 -24.26 -5.41
CA PHE A 115 -2.09 -24.43 -6.42
C PHE A 115 -2.37 -23.62 -7.69
N LEU A 116 -3.59 -23.65 -8.23
CA LEU A 116 -3.98 -22.85 -9.40
C LEU A 116 -3.94 -21.34 -9.09
N GLY A 117 -4.41 -20.95 -7.90
CA GLY A 117 -4.31 -19.58 -7.41
C GLY A 117 -2.84 -19.13 -7.31
N SER A 118 -1.96 -19.96 -6.75
CA SER A 118 -0.53 -19.64 -6.63
C SER A 118 0.17 -19.52 -8.00
N LYS A 119 -0.21 -20.32 -8.99
CA LYS A 119 0.29 -20.19 -10.37
C LYS A 119 -0.15 -18.88 -11.04
N SER A 120 -1.40 -18.49 -10.83
CA SER A 120 -1.92 -17.20 -11.30
C SER A 120 -1.21 -16.01 -10.65
N LEU A 121 -0.66 -16.19 -9.46
CA LEU A 121 0.07 -15.19 -8.70
C LEU A 121 1.55 -15.10 -9.07
N ARG A 122 2.17 -16.13 -9.62
CA ARG A 122 3.61 -16.18 -9.91
C ARG A 122 4.11 -15.05 -10.81
N GLY A 123 3.25 -14.46 -11.62
CA GLY A 123 3.57 -13.27 -12.39
C GLY A 123 3.37 -11.94 -11.65
N ARG A 124 2.85 -11.97 -10.41
CA ARG A 124 2.49 -10.78 -9.62
C ARG A 124 3.15 -10.71 -8.24
N VAL A 125 3.85 -11.77 -7.86
CA VAL A 125 4.60 -11.89 -6.59
C VAL A 125 6.00 -12.34 -6.96
N GLU A 126 6.94 -11.43 -6.95
CA GLU A 126 8.35 -11.76 -7.01
C GLU A 126 8.80 -12.32 -5.64
N ARG A 127 9.65 -13.35 -5.67
CA ARG A 127 10.28 -13.92 -4.50
C ARG A 127 11.45 -13.08 -4.05
#